data_0c0f6ba53654aff34ca659725fb17fda
#
_entry.id   0c0f6ba53654aff34ca659725fb17fda
#
_cell.length_a   1.000
_cell.length_b   1.000
_cell.length_c   1.000
_cell.angle_alpha   90.00
_cell.angle_beta   90.00
_cell.angle_gamma   90.00
#
_symmetry.space_group_name_H-M   'P 1'
#
loop_
_entity.id
_entity.type
_entity.pdbx_description
1 polymer ?
#
loop_
_entity_poly.entity_id
_entity_poly.type
_entity_poly.pdbx_seq_one_letter_code
_entity_poly.pdbx_strand_id
1 'polypeptide(L)' 'IEQGIKQLPPDQRLALTLCDVHGYAYEEISEITGMPMGTVKSRINRARARLRDYLVQYPELLPAAFRP' A
#
# COMPACT_ATOMS: atom_id res chain seq x y z
N ILE A 1 -7.89 6.41 -4.25
CA ILE A 1 -6.80 5.50 -3.89
C ILE A 1 -5.45 6.05 -4.29
N GLU A 2 -5.31 6.59 -5.50
CA GLU A 2 -4.04 7.18 -5.93
C GLU A 2 -3.57 8.30 -5.00
N GLN A 3 -4.47 9.16 -4.55
CA GLN A 3 -4.12 10.22 -3.62
C GLN A 3 -3.64 9.66 -2.28
N GLY A 4 -4.30 8.61 -1.79
CA GLY A 4 -3.90 7.95 -0.56
C GLY A 4 -2.51 7.32 -0.68
N ILE A 5 -2.23 6.68 -1.81
CA ILE A 5 -0.92 6.07 -2.07
C ILE A 5 0.17 7.13 -2.10
N LYS A 6 -0.10 8.30 -2.69
CA LYS A 6 0.87 9.40 -2.73
C LYS A 6 1.22 9.96 -1.35
N GLN A 7 0.37 9.74 -0.35
CA GLN A 7 0.63 10.18 1.02
C GLN A 7 1.55 9.23 1.78
N LEU A 8 1.85 8.06 1.24
CA LEU A 8 2.69 7.09 1.91
C LEU A 8 4.16 7.46 1.82
N PRO A 9 4.97 7.10 2.84
CA PRO A 9 6.43 7.19 2.71
C PRO A 9 6.90 6.40 1.48
N PRO A 10 8.01 6.82 0.82
CA PRO A 10 8.44 6.21 -0.44
C PRO A 10 8.63 4.68 -0.39
N ASP A 11 9.19 4.16 0.70
CA ASP A 11 9.42 2.73 0.84
C ASP A 11 8.11 1.93 0.95
N GLN A 12 7.14 2.47 1.69
CA GLN A 12 5.82 1.85 1.80
C GLN A 12 5.04 1.97 0.49
N ARG A 13 5.14 3.13 -0.17
CA ARG A 13 4.49 3.36 -1.46
C ARG A 13 5.01 2.40 -2.51
N LEU A 14 6.32 2.18 -2.57
CA LEU A 14 6.91 1.25 -3.52
C LEU A 14 6.39 -0.17 -3.31
N ALA A 15 6.46 -0.66 -2.07
CA ALA A 15 6.02 -2.03 -1.76
C ALA A 15 4.54 -2.23 -2.06
N LEU A 16 3.70 -1.29 -1.66
CA LEU A 16 2.26 -1.37 -1.91
C LEU A 16 1.94 -1.31 -3.39
N THR A 17 2.61 -0.42 -4.13
CA THR A 17 2.38 -0.27 -5.58
C THR A 17 2.75 -1.56 -6.30
N LEU A 18 3.89 -2.17 -5.98
CA LEU A 18 4.30 -3.42 -6.61
C LEU A 18 3.30 -4.54 -6.32
N CYS A 19 2.76 -4.58 -5.12
CA CYS A 19 1.80 -5.62 -4.73
C CYS A 19 0.39 -5.36 -5.29
N ASP A 20 -0.18 -4.20 -4.99
CA ASP A 20 -1.60 -3.96 -5.23
C ASP A 20 -1.88 -3.38 -6.62
N VAL A 21 -0.96 -2.67 -7.22
CA VAL A 21 -1.15 -2.11 -8.57
C VAL A 21 -0.62 -3.06 -9.63
N HIS A 22 0.59 -3.59 -9.45
CA HIS A 22 1.23 -4.46 -10.44
C HIS A 22 0.99 -5.94 -10.22
N GLY A 23 0.46 -6.34 -9.07
CA GLY A 23 0.10 -7.72 -8.80
C GLY A 23 1.24 -8.67 -8.50
N TYR A 24 2.41 -8.17 -8.16
CA TYR A 24 3.54 -9.02 -7.81
C TYR A 24 3.32 -9.74 -6.48
N ALA A 25 3.75 -10.99 -6.40
CA ALA A 25 3.80 -11.73 -5.14
C ALA A 25 4.90 -11.17 -4.23
N TYR A 26 4.80 -11.42 -2.93
CA TYR A 26 5.80 -10.94 -1.97
C TYR A 26 7.21 -11.43 -2.31
N GLU A 27 7.33 -12.68 -2.76
CA GLU A 27 8.61 -13.25 -3.18
C GLU A 27 9.21 -12.48 -4.34
N GLU A 28 8.38 -12.09 -5.30
CA GLU A 28 8.80 -11.31 -6.45
C GLU A 28 9.25 -9.92 -6.04
N ILE A 29 8.51 -9.30 -5.13
CA ILE A 29 8.86 -7.97 -4.60
C ILE A 29 10.20 -8.04 -3.86
N SER A 30 10.41 -9.10 -3.08
CA SER A 30 11.67 -9.33 -2.40
C SER A 30 12.84 -9.41 -3.40
N GLU A 31 12.65 -10.12 -4.50
CA GLU A 31 13.68 -10.21 -5.54
C GLU A 31 13.92 -8.88 -6.25
N ILE A 32 12.85 -8.19 -6.63
CA ILE A 32 12.93 -6.92 -7.36
C ILE A 32 13.64 -5.86 -6.52
N THR A 33 13.29 -5.77 -5.24
CA THR A 33 13.76 -4.68 -4.37
C THR A 33 15.00 -5.02 -3.57
N GLY A 34 15.32 -6.30 -3.45
CA GLY A 34 16.39 -6.75 -2.56
C GLY A 34 16.01 -6.78 -1.08
N MET A 35 14.76 -6.47 -0.74
CA MET A 35 14.30 -6.49 0.63
C MET A 35 14.01 -7.92 1.10
N PRO A 36 14.35 -8.27 2.36
CA PRO A 36 13.93 -9.54 2.93
C PRO A 36 12.40 -9.68 2.95
N MET A 37 11.90 -10.91 2.87
CA MET A 37 10.46 -11.19 2.86
C MET A 37 9.72 -10.58 4.05
N GLY A 38 10.30 -10.68 5.24
CA GLY A 38 9.69 -10.07 6.45
C GLY A 38 9.54 -8.56 6.31
N THR A 39 10.51 -7.90 5.69
CA THR A 39 10.46 -6.47 5.43
C THR A 39 9.38 -6.14 4.42
N VAL A 40 9.25 -6.92 3.35
CA VAL A 40 8.19 -6.73 2.35
C VAL A 40 6.82 -6.80 3.03
N LYS A 41 6.57 -7.86 3.81
CA LYS A 41 5.31 -8.05 4.52
C LYS A 41 5.00 -6.88 5.46
N SER A 42 5.99 -6.48 6.25
CA SER A 42 5.83 -5.42 7.24
C SER A 42 5.54 -4.08 6.57
N ARG A 43 6.24 -3.76 5.48
CA ARG A 43 6.02 -2.50 4.74
C ARG A 43 4.64 -2.46 4.09
N ILE A 44 4.21 -3.56 3.49
CA ILE A 44 2.88 -3.63 2.89
C ILE A 44 1.80 -3.49 3.95
N ASN A 45 1.94 -4.16 5.09
CA ASN A 45 0.97 -4.06 6.17
C ASN A 45 0.89 -2.64 6.74
N ARG A 46 2.03 -1.99 6.92
CA ARG A 46 2.06 -0.59 7.37
C ARG A 46 1.45 0.35 6.34
N ALA A 47 1.75 0.12 5.06
CA ALA A 47 1.20 0.91 3.97
C ALA A 47 -0.33 0.81 3.94
N ARG A 48 -0.85 -0.40 4.07
CA ARG A 48 -2.31 -0.63 4.08
C ARG A 48 -2.97 0.03 5.29
N ALA A 49 -2.34 -0.03 6.46
CA ALA A 49 -2.86 0.63 7.65
C ALA A 49 -2.90 2.15 7.48
N ARG A 50 -1.83 2.75 6.95
CA ARG A 50 -1.79 4.19 6.69
C ARG A 50 -2.81 4.59 5.64
N LEU A 51 -2.94 3.81 4.58
CA LEU A 51 -3.92 4.09 3.53
C LEU A 51 -5.34 4.02 4.09
N ARG A 52 -5.63 3.01 4.90
CA ARG A 52 -6.93 2.89 5.54
C ARG A 52 -7.22 4.10 6.43
N ASP A 53 -6.25 4.51 7.25
CA ASP A 53 -6.43 5.66 8.15
C ASP A 53 -6.66 6.94 7.34
N TYR A 54 -5.93 7.11 6.23
CA TYR A 54 -6.11 8.26 5.34
C TYR A 54 -7.52 8.25 4.74
N LEU A 55 -7.99 7.11 4.26
CA LEU A 55 -9.32 7.00 3.63
C LEU A 55 -10.45 7.16 4.65
N VAL A 56 -10.25 6.75 5.90
CA VAL A 56 -11.22 7.00 6.97
C VAL A 56 -11.33 8.51 7.23
N GLN A 57 -10.21 9.22 7.19
CA GLN A 57 -10.17 10.67 7.38
C GLN A 57 -10.78 11.43 6.19
N TYR A 58 -10.68 10.87 4.99
CA TYR A 58 -11.21 11.46 3.76
C TYR A 58 -12.15 10.48 3.05
N PRO A 59 -13.32 10.20 3.64
CA PRO A 59 -14.22 9.16 3.10
C PRO A 59 -14.72 9.47 1.70
N GLU A 60 -14.71 10.73 1.27
CA GLU A 60 -15.10 11.12 -0.08
C GLU A 60 -14.18 10.53 -1.16
N LEU A 61 -12.99 10.05 -0.80
CA LEU A 61 -12.08 9.38 -1.75
C LEU A 61 -12.46 7.92 -1.98
N LEU A 62 -13.33 7.35 -1.15
CA LEU A 62 -13.82 5.99 -1.33
C LEU A 62 -14.97 5.98 -2.32
N PRO A 63 -15.12 4.89 -3.12
CA PRO A 63 -16.35 4.70 -3.89
C PRO A 63 -17.58 4.76 -2.98
N ALA A 64 -18.70 5.26 -3.49
CA ALA A 64 -19.90 5.47 -2.69
C ALA A 64 -20.34 4.21 -1.94
N ALA A 65 -20.14 3.03 -2.51
CA ALA A 65 -20.52 1.76 -1.89
C ALA A 65 -19.74 1.44 -0.62
N PHE A 66 -18.58 2.06 -0.42
CA PHE A 66 -17.70 1.81 0.74
C PHE A 66 -17.69 2.96 1.74
N ARG A 67 -18.47 4.01 1.49
CA ARG A 67 -18.56 5.14 2.43
C ARG A 67 -19.45 4.77 3.61
N PRO A 68 -19.03 5.20 4.84
CA PRO A 68 -19.87 4.98 6.01
C PRO A 68 -21.20 5.73 5.93
#